data_434c4dce31c7a50fc03f1457bc0107eb
#
_entry.id   434c4dce31c7a50fc03f1457bc0107eb
#
_cell.length_a   1.000
_cell.length_b   1.000
_cell.length_c   1.000
_cell.angle_alpha   90.00
_cell.angle_beta   90.00
_cell.angle_gamma   90.00
#
_symmetry.space_group_name_H-M   'P 1'
#
loop_
_entity.id
_entity.type
_entity.pdbx_description
1 polymer ?
#
loop_
_entity_poly.entity_id
_entity_poly.type
_entity_poly.pdbx_seq_one_letter_code
_entity_poly.pdbx_strand_id
1 'polypeptide(L)'
;MAEPFTIYKLTILYMLSKAGFPLSNTQISNFFLEQEYTDYFRVQEVIGDLVDANLIHAESTHSNTQYSLTSAGKETLGFFKDKLNDGIENDVQGFFEKNKLEF
;
A
#
# COMPACT_ATOMS: atom_id res chain seq x y z
N MET A 1 5.51 -14.98 -13.84
CA MET A 1 6.10 -14.09 -12.83
C MET A 1 5.35 -12.78 -12.82
N ALA A 2 4.98 -12.30 -11.65
CA ALA A 2 4.25 -11.03 -11.56
C ALA A 2 5.19 -9.86 -11.84
N GLU A 3 4.69 -8.86 -12.54
CA GLU A 3 5.46 -7.65 -12.80
C GLU A 3 5.65 -6.86 -11.51
N PRO A 4 6.78 -6.11 -11.38
CA PRO A 4 7.02 -5.30 -10.17
C PRO A 4 5.86 -4.37 -9.84
N PHE A 5 5.25 -3.74 -10.82
CA PHE A 5 4.09 -2.87 -10.59
C PHE A 5 2.94 -3.60 -9.92
N THR A 6 2.68 -4.83 -10.36
CA THR A 6 1.60 -5.64 -9.77
C THR A 6 1.90 -5.93 -8.32
N ILE A 7 3.15 -6.29 -8.01
CA ILE A 7 3.56 -6.56 -6.63
C ILE A 7 3.44 -5.30 -5.78
N TYR A 8 3.85 -4.15 -6.30
CA TYR A 8 3.74 -2.89 -5.56
C TYR A 8 2.29 -2.52 -5.26
N LYS A 9 1.40 -2.70 -6.24
CA LYS A 9 -0.03 -2.46 -6.05
C LYS A 9 -0.60 -3.35 -4.96
N LEU A 10 -0.28 -4.65 -5.01
CA LEU A 10 -0.75 -5.59 -4.01
C LEU A 10 -0.17 -5.28 -2.63
N THR A 11 1.07 -4.82 -2.57
CA THR A 11 1.71 -4.45 -1.31
C THR A 11 0.95 -3.29 -0.66
N ILE A 12 0.58 -2.28 -1.43
CA ILE A 12 -0.18 -1.14 -0.90
C ILE A 12 -1.56 -1.60 -0.41
N LEU A 13 -2.24 -2.43 -1.19
CA LEU A 13 -3.55 -2.96 -0.77
C LEU A 13 -3.40 -3.76 0.53
N TYR A 14 -2.34 -4.55 0.64
CA TYR A 14 -2.06 -5.32 1.83
C TYR A 14 -1.81 -4.42 3.04
N MET A 15 -1.01 -3.36 2.87
CA MET A 15 -0.73 -2.40 3.93
C MET A 15 -2.01 -1.79 4.46
N LEU A 16 -2.88 -1.34 3.55
CA LEU A 16 -4.14 -0.72 3.95
C LEU A 16 -5.07 -1.70 4.64
N SER A 17 -5.07 -2.95 4.19
CA SER A 17 -5.87 -4.00 4.81
C SER A 17 -5.39 -4.28 6.23
N LYS A 18 -4.08 -4.38 6.43
CA LYS A 18 -3.51 -4.68 7.75
C LYS A 18 -3.64 -3.50 8.71
N ALA A 19 -3.51 -2.28 8.21
CA ALA A 19 -3.63 -1.10 9.05
C ALA A 19 -5.05 -0.96 9.62
N GLY A 20 -6.06 -1.23 8.80
CA GLY A 20 -7.45 -1.09 9.22
C GLY A 20 -7.89 0.36 9.42
N PHE A 21 -7.04 1.32 9.03
CA PHE A 21 -7.33 2.76 9.06
C PHE A 21 -6.59 3.43 7.92
N PRO A 22 -6.97 4.68 7.55
CA PRO A 22 -6.32 5.35 6.43
C PRO A 22 -4.84 5.59 6.70
N LEU A 23 -4.03 5.41 5.66
CA LEU A 23 -2.60 5.72 5.71
C LEU A 23 -2.32 6.91 4.81
N SER A 24 -1.39 7.78 5.24
CA SER A 24 -1.01 8.93 4.45
C SER A 24 -0.09 8.53 3.31
N ASN A 25 0.00 9.40 2.31
CA ASN A 25 0.93 9.22 1.20
C ASN A 25 2.35 9.04 1.73
N THR A 26 2.74 9.86 2.72
CA THR A 26 4.07 9.78 3.31
C THR A 26 4.32 8.43 3.98
N GLN A 27 3.34 7.92 4.71
CA GLN A 27 3.49 6.62 5.37
C GLN A 27 3.70 5.51 4.36
N ILE A 28 2.90 5.50 3.29
CA ILE A 28 3.02 4.48 2.24
C ILE A 28 4.37 4.63 1.53
N SER A 29 4.72 5.85 1.12
CA SER A 29 5.95 6.11 0.40
C SER A 29 7.18 5.73 1.23
N ASN A 30 7.17 6.06 2.51
CA ASN A 30 8.30 5.74 3.40
C ASN A 30 8.56 4.25 3.47
N PHE A 31 7.51 3.43 3.48
CA PHE A 31 7.70 1.98 3.48
C PHE A 31 8.54 1.55 2.28
N PHE A 32 8.13 1.96 1.08
CA PHE A 32 8.83 1.55 -0.15
C PHE A 32 10.27 2.08 -0.19
N LEU A 33 10.48 3.30 0.29
CA LEU A 33 11.81 3.91 0.30
C LEU A 33 12.73 3.24 1.32
N GLU A 34 12.22 2.96 2.52
CA GLU A 34 13.03 2.31 3.55
C GLU A 34 13.41 0.88 3.19
N GLN A 35 12.51 0.17 2.52
CA GLN A 35 12.78 -1.19 2.07
C GLN A 35 13.57 -1.22 0.77
N GLU A 36 13.78 -0.06 0.15
CA GLU A 36 14.49 0.07 -1.12
C GLU A 36 13.84 -0.75 -2.24
N TYR A 37 12.51 -0.87 -2.19
CA TYR A 37 11.77 -1.58 -3.23
C TYR A 37 11.72 -0.79 -4.52
N THR A 38 11.55 0.53 -4.44
CA THR A 38 11.49 1.40 -5.60
C THR A 38 11.66 2.86 -5.14
N ASP A 39 11.55 3.81 -6.07
CA ASP A 39 11.72 5.23 -5.78
C ASP A 39 10.37 5.91 -5.53
N TYR A 40 10.43 7.15 -5.07
CA TYR A 40 9.26 7.95 -4.73
C TYR A 40 8.32 8.11 -5.92
N PHE A 41 8.86 8.41 -7.09
CA PHE A 41 8.03 8.68 -8.27
C PHE A 41 7.26 7.44 -8.70
N ARG A 42 7.89 6.27 -8.61
CA ARG A 42 7.24 5.02 -8.95
C ARG A 42 6.10 4.71 -7.97
N VAL A 43 6.30 4.99 -6.69
CA VAL A 43 5.25 4.81 -5.68
C VAL A 43 4.06 5.70 -6.00
N GLN A 44 4.30 6.97 -6.36
CA GLN A 44 3.21 7.89 -6.69
C GLN A 44 2.43 7.41 -7.92
N GLU A 45 3.13 6.86 -8.90
CA GLU A 45 2.49 6.31 -10.09
C GLU A 45 1.59 5.12 -9.74
N VAL A 46 2.08 4.23 -8.88
CA VAL A 46 1.32 3.06 -8.44
C VAL A 46 0.08 3.50 -7.65
N ILE A 47 0.24 4.46 -6.75
CA ILE A 47 -0.89 4.99 -5.98
C ILE A 47 -1.94 5.58 -6.91
N GLY A 48 -1.50 6.38 -7.89
CA GLY A 48 -2.41 6.98 -8.87
C GLY A 48 -3.19 5.92 -9.64
N ASP A 49 -2.52 4.85 -10.05
CA ASP A 49 -3.19 3.76 -10.76
C ASP A 49 -4.24 3.10 -9.88
N LEU A 50 -3.96 2.91 -8.59
CA LEU A 50 -4.92 2.30 -7.67
C LEU A 50 -6.14 3.19 -7.46
N VAL A 51 -5.93 4.49 -7.35
CA VAL A 51 -7.05 5.45 -7.22
C VAL A 51 -7.90 5.43 -8.49
N ASP A 52 -7.25 5.48 -9.65
CA ASP A 52 -7.96 5.48 -10.94
C ASP A 52 -8.76 4.21 -11.15
N ALA A 53 -8.26 3.08 -10.64
CA ALA A 53 -8.97 1.80 -10.74
C ALA A 53 -10.01 1.62 -9.64
N ASN A 54 -10.17 2.62 -8.75
CA ASN A 54 -11.11 2.59 -7.64
C ASN A 54 -10.83 1.44 -6.65
N LEU A 55 -9.57 1.07 -6.52
CA LEU A 55 -9.16 0.05 -5.56
C LEU A 55 -8.81 0.66 -4.21
N ILE A 56 -8.44 1.94 -4.20
CA ILE A 56 -8.27 2.71 -2.98
C ILE A 56 -8.98 4.05 -3.14
N HIS A 57 -9.38 4.60 -2.00
CA HIS A 57 -10.05 5.90 -1.95
C HIS A 57 -9.08 6.94 -1.41
N ALA A 58 -8.94 8.05 -2.11
CA ALA A 58 -8.07 9.15 -1.69
C ALA A 58 -8.92 10.23 -1.04
N GLU A 59 -8.47 10.73 0.11
CA GLU A 59 -9.13 11.81 0.81
C GLU A 59 -8.06 12.83 1.20
N SER A 60 -8.17 14.03 0.61
CA SER A 60 -7.19 15.08 0.83
C SER A 60 -7.68 16.06 1.88
N THR A 61 -6.79 16.34 2.83
CA THR A 61 -6.96 17.48 3.73
C THR A 61 -6.02 18.57 3.24
N HIS A 62 -6.07 19.74 3.88
CA HIS A 62 -5.18 20.83 3.46
C HIS A 62 -3.70 20.56 3.77
N SER A 63 -3.39 19.54 4.52
CA SER A 63 -2.00 19.22 4.89
C SER A 63 -1.48 17.93 4.28
N ASN A 64 -2.34 16.96 3.92
CA ASN A 64 -1.89 15.72 3.30
C ASN A 64 -3.04 14.97 2.65
N THR A 65 -2.69 13.89 1.96
CA THR A 65 -3.66 12.97 1.36
C THR A 65 -3.57 11.64 2.09
N GLN A 66 -4.71 11.09 2.45
CA GLN A 66 -4.81 9.79 3.07
C GLN A 66 -5.56 8.83 2.16
N TYR A 67 -5.26 7.55 2.29
CA TYR A 67 -5.85 6.52 1.45
C TYR A 67 -6.46 5.42 2.30
N SER A 68 -7.59 4.89 1.83
CA SER A 68 -8.24 3.76 2.47
C SER A 68 -8.64 2.74 1.42
N LEU A 69 -8.80 1.51 1.85
CA LEU A 69 -9.13 0.40 0.97
C LEU A 69 -10.61 0.47 0.62
N THR A 70 -10.92 0.34 -0.68
CA THR A 70 -12.31 0.22 -1.13
C THR A 70 -12.75 -1.24 -1.06
N SER A 71 -14.06 -1.49 -1.23
CA SER A 71 -14.56 -2.86 -1.33
C SER A 71 -13.92 -3.59 -2.50
N ALA A 72 -13.76 -2.90 -3.63
CA ALA A 72 -13.11 -3.47 -4.81
C ALA A 72 -11.65 -3.79 -4.54
N GLY A 73 -10.95 -2.92 -3.79
CA GLY A 73 -9.57 -3.16 -3.42
C GLY A 73 -9.41 -4.37 -2.52
N LYS A 74 -10.32 -4.52 -1.56
CA LYS A 74 -10.34 -5.66 -0.66
C LYS A 74 -10.54 -6.97 -1.42
N GLU A 75 -11.49 -6.96 -2.36
CA GLU A 75 -11.78 -8.11 -3.20
C GLU A 75 -10.58 -8.48 -4.07
N THR A 76 -9.96 -7.48 -4.70
CA THR A 76 -8.79 -7.68 -5.53
C THR A 76 -7.62 -8.27 -4.72
N LEU A 77 -7.40 -7.76 -3.52
CA LEU A 77 -6.37 -8.30 -2.64
C LEU A 77 -6.64 -9.76 -2.33
N GLY A 78 -7.89 -10.11 -2.04
CA GLY A 78 -8.27 -11.47 -1.74
C GLY A 78 -7.96 -12.43 -2.89
N PHE A 79 -8.17 -11.99 -4.13
CA PHE A 79 -7.90 -12.82 -5.30
C PHE A 79 -6.40 -13.03 -5.54
N PHE A 80 -5.57 -12.03 -5.26
CA PHE A 80 -4.16 -12.05 -5.65
C PHE A 80 -3.19 -12.09 -4.49
N LYS A 81 -3.67 -12.28 -3.27
CA LYS A 81 -2.84 -12.25 -2.08
C LYS A 81 -1.69 -13.26 -2.13
N ASP A 82 -1.91 -14.40 -2.76
CA ASP A 82 -0.89 -15.45 -2.87
C ASP A 82 0.31 -15.02 -3.74
N LYS A 83 0.19 -13.93 -4.47
CA LYS A 83 1.32 -13.37 -5.22
C LYS A 83 2.28 -12.59 -4.33
N LEU A 84 1.86 -12.24 -3.12
CA LEU A 84 2.74 -11.61 -2.14
C LEU A 84 3.47 -12.70 -1.39
N ASN A 85 4.80 -12.57 -1.28
CA ASN A 85 5.57 -13.55 -0.53
C ASN A 85 5.66 -13.16 0.94
N ASP A 86 6.09 -14.11 1.77
CA ASP A 86 6.18 -13.90 3.21
C ASP A 86 7.16 -12.79 3.56
N GLY A 87 8.19 -12.59 2.75
CA GLY A 87 9.16 -11.52 2.97
C GLY A 87 8.52 -10.15 2.95
N ILE A 88 7.63 -9.92 1.97
CA ILE A 88 6.93 -8.64 1.87
C ILE A 88 5.99 -8.45 3.05
N GLU A 89 5.26 -9.50 3.41
CA GLU A 89 4.34 -9.43 4.56
C GLU A 89 5.09 -9.14 5.84
N ASN A 90 6.25 -9.77 6.04
CA ASN A 90 7.09 -9.54 7.21
C ASN A 90 7.65 -8.12 7.22
N ASP A 91 8.04 -7.60 6.06
CA ASP A 91 8.55 -6.23 5.95
C ASP A 91 7.47 -5.22 6.32
N VAL A 92 6.23 -5.45 5.88
CA VAL A 92 5.11 -4.58 6.25
C VAL A 92 4.86 -4.61 7.75
N GLN A 93 4.85 -5.82 8.33
CA GLN A 93 4.64 -5.96 9.77
C GLN A 93 5.74 -5.24 10.55
N GLY A 94 7.00 -5.42 10.15
CA GLY A 94 8.13 -4.76 10.80
C GLY A 94 8.05 -3.24 10.70
N PHE A 95 7.63 -2.73 9.55
CA PHE A 95 7.47 -1.29 9.35
C PHE A 95 6.39 -0.73 10.28
N PHE A 96 5.27 -1.41 10.41
CA PHE A 96 4.18 -0.98 11.27
C PHE A 96 4.62 -0.97 12.74
N GLU A 97 5.35 -1.99 13.16
CA GLU A 97 5.86 -2.06 14.53
C GLU A 97 6.87 -0.95 14.81
N LYS A 98 7.79 -0.74 13.86
CA LYS A 98 8.83 0.27 14.00
C LYS A 98 8.22 1.67 14.10
N ASN A 99 7.17 1.95 13.35
CA ASN A 99 6.55 3.26 13.30
C ASN A 99 5.33 3.38 14.22
N LYS A 100 5.07 2.34 15.00
CA LYS A 100 3.95 2.30 15.96
C LYS A 100 2.60 2.53 15.29
N LEU A 101 2.45 2.01 14.08
CA LEU A 101 1.18 2.02 13.38
C LEU A 101 0.42 0.79 13.83
N GLU A 102 -0.42 0.95 14.85
CA GLU A 102 -1.15 -0.17 15.45
C GLU A 102 -2.49 -0.39 14.78
N PHE A 103 -2.92 -1.63 14.80
CA PHE A 103 -4.22 -2.03 14.28
C PHE A 103 -4.85 -3.09 15.18
#